data_85db3e6b1106259ff753d671e54b3c43
#
_entry.id   85db3e6b1106259ff753d671e54b3c43
#
_cell.length_a   1.000
_cell.length_b   1.000
_cell.length_c   1.000
_cell.angle_alpha   90.00
_cell.angle_beta   90.00
_cell.angle_gamma   90.00
#
_symmetry.space_group_name_H-M   'P 1'
#
loop_
_entity.id
_entity.type
_entity.pdbx_description
1 polymer ?
#
loop_
_entity_poly.entity_id
_entity_poly.type
_entity_poly.pdbx_seq_one_letter_code
_entity_poly.pdbx_strand_id
1 'polypeptide(L)'
;MINEFRWLKLPEEPAAPKVSDEHYEVGEPPVCFVIDDDTAHRHFMSLVLQGHGIETGLFANPTTLRSALMRRRPDLVFVDIPALCGYAMEALRILAESPYRGPIQLMSGGDGSGLDAVRQLGERYGLRLLPAVSKPLDRAVIKRVVEEQRLDFPVSLTKQVELDMALREGWVEFWYQPKIDLKRKQLSGVELFARVRHPEHGIMPPSAFMETADADSLVALTEKSILDALNTCRKFSEAGINFKLAINAPIDALTKLALPAIVRENRPRSDNWPGLILDITEDDIASDFSLVRELHAQLEPSGISLAIDDFGRGYLPLARLQELPHLVEFKLDRAFVADCATNQGRAALCKSVINVAHNCGARAIGVGIEQAADANALAQMGCDLGQGYLFAQPMAAERFHALLRQRAERPARRDAPAFVE
;
A
#
# COMPACT_ATOMS: atom_id res chain seq x y z
N MET A 1 -8.22 -12.65 -18.98
CA MET A 1 -7.11 -12.52 -18.02
C MET A 1 -7.47 -11.86 -16.67
N ILE A 2 -8.55 -11.07 -16.54
CA ILE A 2 -9.02 -10.50 -15.26
C ILE A 2 -9.62 -11.57 -14.31
N ASN A 3 -9.84 -12.79 -14.79
CA ASN A 3 -10.53 -13.86 -14.04
C ASN A 3 -9.61 -14.75 -13.18
N GLU A 4 -8.30 -14.58 -13.24
CA GLU A 4 -7.36 -15.51 -12.61
C GLU A 4 -7.22 -15.32 -11.10
N PHE A 5 -7.53 -14.11 -10.58
CA PHE A 5 -7.58 -13.81 -9.15
C PHE A 5 -9.01 -13.76 -8.58
N ARG A 6 -9.94 -14.45 -9.23
CA ARG A 6 -11.38 -14.44 -8.89
C ARG A 6 -11.70 -14.90 -7.46
N TRP A 7 -10.80 -15.64 -6.83
CA TRP A 7 -10.93 -16.08 -5.44
C TRP A 7 -10.65 -14.96 -4.42
N LEU A 8 -10.02 -13.83 -4.84
CA LEU A 8 -9.84 -12.62 -4.03
C LEU A 8 -11.04 -11.65 -4.10
N LYS A 9 -12.02 -11.91 -4.97
CA LYS A 9 -13.26 -11.13 -4.96
C LYS A 9 -14.00 -11.46 -3.66
N LEU A 10 -13.91 -10.54 -2.72
CA LEU A 10 -14.74 -10.54 -1.53
C LEU A 10 -16.21 -10.46 -1.97
N PRO A 11 -17.15 -11.13 -1.25
CA PRO A 11 -18.56 -10.88 -1.43
C PRO A 11 -18.81 -9.38 -1.20
N GLU A 12 -19.79 -8.84 -1.93
CA GLU A 12 -20.31 -7.49 -1.66
C GLU A 12 -20.60 -7.37 -0.17
N GLU A 13 -20.23 -6.26 0.44
CA GLU A 13 -20.38 -6.05 1.87
C GLU A 13 -21.82 -6.38 2.30
N PRO A 14 -22.03 -7.27 3.30
CA PRO A 14 -23.30 -7.23 4.00
C PRO A 14 -23.41 -5.83 4.59
N ALA A 15 -24.55 -5.18 4.36
CA ALA A 15 -24.84 -3.89 4.93
C ALA A 15 -24.42 -3.86 6.39
N ALA A 16 -23.60 -2.87 6.77
CA ALA A 16 -23.10 -2.72 8.12
C ALA A 16 -24.26 -2.85 9.10
N PRO A 17 -24.10 -3.54 10.25
CA PRO A 17 -25.15 -3.60 11.24
C PRO A 17 -25.52 -2.15 11.58
N LYS A 18 -26.81 -1.83 11.47
CA LYS A 18 -27.37 -0.54 11.85
C LYS A 18 -27.05 -0.34 13.34
N VAL A 19 -26.03 0.47 13.60
CA VAL A 19 -25.85 1.09 14.90
C VAL A 19 -26.96 2.12 15.00
N SER A 20 -27.72 2.09 16.09
CA SER A 20 -28.86 2.94 16.40
C SER A 20 -28.58 4.41 16.10
N ASP A 21 -29.52 4.99 15.34
CA ASP A 21 -29.56 6.37 14.91
C ASP A 21 -29.46 7.34 16.11
N GLU A 22 -28.32 7.96 16.28
CA GLU A 22 -28.22 9.33 16.75
C GLU A 22 -27.34 10.10 15.75
N HIS A 23 -27.95 11.01 15.07
CA HIS A 23 -27.56 11.82 13.96
C HIS A 23 -26.11 12.30 13.90
N TYR A 24 -25.34 11.76 12.98
CA TYR A 24 -24.37 12.49 12.17
C TYR A 24 -24.42 11.91 10.76
N GLU A 25 -25.01 12.65 9.82
CA GLU A 25 -24.84 12.38 8.39
C GLU A 25 -23.37 12.60 8.04
N VAL A 26 -22.58 11.55 8.11
CA VAL A 26 -21.24 11.53 7.52
C VAL A 26 -21.46 11.35 6.03
N GLY A 27 -21.38 12.44 5.26
CA GLY A 27 -21.41 12.41 3.80
C GLY A 27 -20.30 11.47 3.26
N GLU A 28 -20.46 10.98 2.04
CA GLU A 28 -19.40 10.22 1.37
C GLU A 28 -18.12 11.07 1.25
N PRO A 29 -16.91 10.49 1.43
CA PRO A 29 -15.66 11.23 1.29
C PRO A 29 -15.56 11.82 -0.12
N PRO A 30 -15.04 13.06 -0.27
CA PRO A 30 -14.84 13.67 -1.56
C PRO A 30 -13.84 12.87 -2.39
N VAL A 31 -13.99 12.94 -3.71
CA VAL A 31 -13.18 12.19 -4.66
C VAL A 31 -12.40 13.13 -5.55
N CYS A 32 -11.09 12.96 -5.62
CA CYS A 32 -10.25 13.64 -6.61
C CYS A 32 -9.74 12.67 -7.66
N PHE A 33 -9.84 13.06 -8.93
CA PHE A 33 -9.17 12.37 -10.01
C PHE A 33 -7.86 13.08 -10.35
N VAL A 34 -6.78 12.31 -10.49
CA VAL A 34 -5.44 12.82 -10.87
C VAL A 34 -5.04 12.18 -12.18
N ILE A 35 -4.89 13.01 -13.23
CA ILE A 35 -4.48 12.61 -14.56
C ILE A 35 -3.08 13.16 -14.78
N ASP A 36 -2.08 12.31 -14.80
CA ASP A 36 -0.67 12.63 -14.89
C ASP A 36 0.08 11.41 -15.43
N ASP A 37 1.00 11.54 -16.36
CA ASP A 37 1.76 10.41 -16.90
C ASP A 37 2.92 10.00 -15.99
N ASP A 38 3.38 10.87 -15.08
CA ASP A 38 4.40 10.57 -14.09
C ASP A 38 3.80 9.79 -12.91
N THR A 39 4.25 8.54 -12.75
CA THR A 39 3.78 7.65 -11.67
C THR A 39 4.17 8.13 -10.28
N ALA A 40 5.38 8.66 -10.11
CA ALA A 40 5.85 9.16 -8.82
C ALA A 40 5.01 10.38 -8.39
N HIS A 41 4.72 11.27 -9.35
CA HIS A 41 3.90 12.44 -9.10
C HIS A 41 2.45 12.07 -8.80
N ARG A 42 1.83 11.14 -9.55
CA ARG A 42 0.48 10.62 -9.21
C ARG A 42 0.43 10.04 -7.81
N HIS A 43 1.46 9.28 -7.43
CA HIS A 43 1.51 8.66 -6.10
C HIS A 43 1.64 9.71 -5.00
N PHE A 44 2.55 10.67 -5.17
CA PHE A 44 2.70 11.80 -4.25
C PHE A 44 1.37 12.55 -4.07
N MET A 45 0.69 12.88 -5.17
CA MET A 45 -0.63 13.51 -5.15
C MET A 45 -1.65 12.68 -4.37
N SER A 46 -1.68 11.37 -4.63
CA SER A 46 -2.59 10.46 -3.93
C SER A 46 -2.34 10.45 -2.43
N LEU A 47 -1.10 10.35 -1.99
CA LEU A 47 -0.75 10.37 -0.57
C LEU A 47 -1.17 11.68 0.11
N VAL A 48 -0.91 12.81 -0.56
CA VAL A 48 -1.28 14.12 -0.01
C VAL A 48 -2.81 14.27 0.07
N LEU A 49 -3.54 13.92 -1.00
CA LEU A 49 -5.00 14.01 -1.05
C LEU A 49 -5.68 13.05 -0.06
N GLN A 50 -5.21 11.80 0.02
CA GLN A 50 -5.67 10.86 1.05
C GLN A 50 -5.37 11.39 2.45
N GLY A 51 -4.23 12.09 2.58
CA GLY A 51 -3.87 12.87 3.75
C GLY A 51 -4.91 13.92 4.15
N HIS A 52 -5.77 14.36 3.27
CA HIS A 52 -6.90 15.28 3.51
C HIS A 52 -8.27 14.56 3.50
N GLY A 53 -8.29 13.23 3.63
CA GLY A 53 -9.53 12.44 3.64
C GLY A 53 -10.23 12.35 2.29
N ILE A 54 -9.50 12.62 1.22
CA ILE A 54 -10.02 12.63 -0.14
C ILE A 54 -9.67 11.30 -0.82
N GLU A 55 -10.66 10.59 -1.31
CA GLU A 55 -10.41 9.42 -2.14
C GLU A 55 -9.82 9.82 -3.49
N THR A 56 -8.90 9.00 -4.02
CA THR A 56 -8.22 9.34 -5.28
C THR A 56 -8.45 8.31 -6.37
N GLY A 57 -8.80 8.79 -7.57
CA GLY A 57 -8.73 8.02 -8.81
C GLY A 57 -7.50 8.44 -9.61
N LEU A 58 -6.60 7.51 -9.92
CA LEU A 58 -5.31 7.79 -10.57
C LEU A 58 -5.33 7.31 -12.03
N PHE A 59 -4.95 8.18 -12.95
CA PHE A 59 -4.97 7.91 -14.39
C PHE A 59 -3.65 8.30 -15.03
N ALA A 60 -2.92 7.32 -15.55
CA ALA A 60 -1.68 7.57 -16.32
C ALA A 60 -1.97 8.14 -17.70
N ASN A 61 -3.18 7.92 -18.21
CA ASN A 61 -3.69 8.46 -19.46
C ASN A 61 -5.22 8.58 -19.40
N PRO A 62 -5.85 9.38 -20.27
CA PRO A 62 -7.30 9.60 -20.21
C PRO A 62 -8.17 8.42 -20.71
N THR A 63 -7.59 7.32 -21.18
CA THR A 63 -8.34 6.23 -21.83
C THR A 63 -9.38 5.59 -20.89
N THR A 64 -9.05 5.44 -19.60
CA THR A 64 -9.92 4.83 -18.60
C THR A 64 -10.78 5.85 -17.85
N LEU A 65 -10.54 7.15 -18.06
CA LEU A 65 -11.23 8.23 -17.38
C LEU A 65 -12.74 8.19 -17.65
N ARG A 66 -13.18 7.95 -18.88
CA ARG A 66 -14.60 7.88 -19.26
C ARG A 66 -15.35 6.83 -18.44
N SER A 67 -14.79 5.64 -18.29
CA SER A 67 -15.42 4.57 -17.51
C SER A 67 -15.43 4.84 -16.00
N ALA A 68 -14.45 5.58 -15.51
CA ALA A 68 -14.40 6.00 -14.12
C ALA A 68 -15.44 7.08 -13.80
N LEU A 69 -15.61 8.07 -14.67
CA LEU A 69 -16.62 9.14 -14.55
C LEU A 69 -18.06 8.61 -14.56
N MET A 70 -18.31 7.46 -15.21
CA MET A 70 -19.61 6.79 -15.17
C MET A 70 -19.89 6.08 -13.85
N ARG A 71 -18.85 5.63 -13.16
CA ARG A 71 -18.98 4.91 -11.87
C ARG A 71 -19.05 5.85 -10.68
N ARG A 72 -18.26 6.89 -10.68
CA ARG A 72 -18.21 7.88 -9.58
C ARG A 72 -17.84 9.24 -10.14
N ARG A 73 -18.54 10.29 -9.70
CA ARG A 73 -18.20 11.67 -10.08
C ARG A 73 -17.15 12.20 -9.11
N PRO A 74 -16.03 12.74 -9.62
CA PRO A 74 -15.08 13.42 -8.75
C PRO A 74 -15.60 14.81 -8.34
N ASP A 75 -15.12 15.29 -7.21
CA ASP A 75 -15.36 16.65 -6.72
C ASP A 75 -14.32 17.63 -7.28
N LEU A 76 -13.11 17.13 -7.59
CA LEU A 76 -12.01 17.88 -8.19
C LEU A 76 -11.24 16.98 -9.14
N VAL A 77 -10.77 17.53 -10.26
CA VAL A 77 -9.89 16.83 -11.19
C VAL A 77 -8.59 17.59 -11.35
N PHE A 78 -7.47 16.95 -11.10
CA PHE A 78 -6.13 17.45 -11.43
C PHE A 78 -5.73 16.92 -12.80
N VAL A 79 -5.25 17.81 -13.69
CA VAL A 79 -4.80 17.46 -15.05
C VAL A 79 -3.39 17.98 -15.26
N ASP A 80 -2.44 17.08 -15.49
CA ASP A 80 -1.11 17.44 -15.91
C ASP A 80 -1.07 17.91 -17.36
N ILE A 81 -0.23 18.92 -17.61
CA ILE A 81 0.06 19.44 -18.96
C ILE A 81 1.50 19.09 -19.30
N PRO A 82 1.75 17.93 -19.93
CA PRO A 82 3.09 17.58 -20.41
C PRO A 82 3.49 18.46 -21.61
N ALA A 83 4.75 18.46 -21.96
CA ALA A 83 5.28 19.22 -23.12
C ALA A 83 4.53 18.91 -24.43
N LEU A 84 4.01 17.69 -24.58
CA LEU A 84 3.12 17.30 -25.69
C LEU A 84 1.68 17.28 -25.17
N CYS A 85 0.97 18.39 -25.22
CA CYS A 85 -0.34 18.65 -24.60
C CYS A 85 -1.50 17.69 -24.99
N GLY A 86 -1.26 16.68 -25.82
CA GLY A 86 -2.30 15.79 -26.35
C GLY A 86 -3.13 15.08 -25.27
N TYR A 87 -2.50 14.62 -24.20
CA TYR A 87 -3.20 13.97 -23.07
C TYR A 87 -4.10 14.92 -22.31
N ALA A 88 -3.64 16.15 -22.03
CA ALA A 88 -4.43 17.15 -21.35
C ALA A 88 -5.66 17.54 -22.18
N MET A 89 -5.48 17.76 -23.49
CA MET A 89 -6.58 18.08 -24.40
C MET A 89 -7.61 16.95 -24.48
N GLU A 90 -7.17 15.69 -24.54
CA GLU A 90 -8.04 14.53 -24.57
C GLU A 90 -8.79 14.38 -23.22
N ALA A 91 -8.13 14.60 -22.10
CA ALA A 91 -8.77 14.59 -20.77
C ALA A 91 -9.86 15.66 -20.69
N LEU A 92 -9.60 16.89 -21.12
CA LEU A 92 -10.60 17.96 -21.15
C LEU A 92 -11.78 17.64 -22.07
N ARG A 93 -11.54 17.02 -23.23
CA ARG A 93 -12.59 16.57 -24.12
C ARG A 93 -13.49 15.54 -23.46
N ILE A 94 -12.93 14.52 -22.80
CA ILE A 94 -13.69 13.50 -22.08
C ILE A 94 -14.51 14.10 -20.93
N LEU A 95 -13.92 15.03 -20.17
CA LEU A 95 -14.61 15.75 -19.10
C LEU A 95 -15.79 16.58 -19.64
N ALA A 96 -15.61 17.27 -20.77
CA ALA A 96 -16.65 18.05 -21.40
C ALA A 96 -17.82 17.19 -21.90
N GLU A 97 -17.53 16.02 -22.47
CA GLU A 97 -18.55 15.06 -22.93
C GLU A 97 -19.25 14.31 -21.81
N SER A 98 -18.72 14.41 -20.58
CA SER A 98 -19.30 13.77 -19.39
C SER A 98 -20.28 14.72 -18.66
N PRO A 99 -21.08 14.22 -17.71
CA PRO A 99 -21.90 15.08 -16.84
C PRO A 99 -21.08 15.81 -15.75
N TYR A 100 -19.76 15.75 -15.77
CA TYR A 100 -18.91 16.46 -14.82
C TYR A 100 -18.98 17.97 -15.02
N ARG A 101 -19.16 18.71 -13.92
CA ARG A 101 -19.22 20.19 -13.92
C ARG A 101 -18.40 20.79 -12.77
N GLY A 102 -17.60 19.94 -12.09
CA GLY A 102 -16.73 20.34 -10.99
C GLY A 102 -15.49 21.12 -11.45
N PRO A 103 -14.67 21.57 -10.50
CA PRO A 103 -13.44 22.30 -10.78
C PRO A 103 -12.35 21.40 -11.37
N ILE A 104 -11.55 21.95 -12.27
CA ILE A 104 -10.40 21.29 -12.88
C ILE A 104 -9.14 22.11 -12.57
N GLN A 105 -8.19 21.52 -11.87
CA GLN A 105 -6.90 22.09 -11.56
C GLN A 105 -5.88 21.67 -12.62
N LEU A 106 -5.40 22.62 -13.41
CA LEU A 106 -4.30 22.38 -14.35
C LEU A 106 -2.96 22.44 -13.63
N MET A 107 -2.08 21.49 -13.93
CA MET A 107 -0.71 21.42 -13.42
C MET A 107 0.24 21.56 -14.60
N SER A 108 1.16 22.54 -14.59
CA SER A 108 2.08 22.79 -15.72
C SER A 108 3.54 22.61 -15.32
N GLY A 109 4.38 22.15 -16.26
CA GLY A 109 5.83 22.17 -16.13
C GLY A 109 6.40 23.60 -16.17
N GLY A 110 7.68 23.76 -15.83
CA GLY A 110 8.31 25.06 -15.60
C GLY A 110 8.37 26.02 -16.80
N ASP A 111 8.20 25.55 -18.03
CA ASP A 111 8.19 26.38 -19.24
C ASP A 111 6.79 26.88 -19.66
N GLY A 112 5.74 26.38 -19.00
CA GLY A 112 4.36 26.75 -19.31
C GLY A 112 3.93 26.45 -20.76
N SER A 113 4.74 25.69 -21.50
CA SER A 113 4.44 25.38 -22.90
C SER A 113 3.14 24.59 -23.00
N GLY A 114 2.22 25.06 -23.85
CA GLY A 114 0.92 24.44 -24.06
C GLY A 114 -0.20 24.80 -23.06
N LEU A 115 0.10 25.47 -21.95
CA LEU A 115 -0.91 25.89 -20.97
C LEU A 115 -2.00 26.76 -21.60
N ASP A 116 -1.64 27.75 -22.41
CA ASP A 116 -2.61 28.62 -23.05
C ASP A 116 -3.54 27.87 -24.01
N ALA A 117 -3.02 26.92 -24.77
CA ALA A 117 -3.81 26.11 -25.69
C ALA A 117 -4.81 25.21 -24.97
N VAL A 118 -4.35 24.56 -23.87
CA VAL A 118 -5.19 23.71 -23.03
C VAL A 118 -6.28 24.55 -22.33
N ARG A 119 -5.93 25.73 -21.83
CA ARG A 119 -6.85 26.68 -21.18
C ARG A 119 -7.94 27.15 -22.15
N GLN A 120 -7.56 27.62 -23.34
CA GLN A 120 -8.50 28.06 -24.40
C GLN A 120 -9.43 26.93 -24.81
N LEU A 121 -8.93 25.69 -24.88
CA LEU A 121 -9.78 24.53 -25.17
C LEU A 121 -10.80 24.27 -24.07
N GLY A 122 -10.39 24.31 -22.81
CA GLY A 122 -11.28 24.13 -21.67
C GLY A 122 -12.36 25.21 -21.58
N GLU A 123 -12.00 26.48 -21.86
CA GLU A 123 -12.93 27.60 -21.94
C GLU A 123 -13.97 27.39 -23.05
N ARG A 124 -13.55 26.94 -24.25
CA ARG A 124 -14.46 26.60 -25.35
C ARG A 124 -15.46 25.50 -24.98
N TYR A 125 -15.04 24.56 -24.17
CA TYR A 125 -15.88 23.49 -23.68
C TYR A 125 -16.77 23.90 -22.47
N GLY A 126 -16.63 25.15 -21.99
CA GLY A 126 -17.35 25.64 -20.82
C GLY A 126 -16.98 24.92 -19.52
N LEU A 127 -15.73 24.40 -19.43
CA LEU A 127 -15.24 23.72 -18.23
C LEU A 127 -14.80 24.75 -17.17
N ARG A 128 -15.01 24.40 -15.90
CA ARG A 128 -14.57 25.21 -14.76
C ARG A 128 -13.09 24.98 -14.48
N LEU A 129 -12.21 25.75 -15.14
CA LEU A 129 -10.76 25.70 -14.91
C LEU A 129 -10.37 26.59 -13.72
N LEU A 130 -9.55 26.05 -12.81
CA LEU A 130 -8.88 26.82 -11.76
C LEU A 130 -7.59 27.47 -12.30
N PRO A 131 -7.05 28.49 -11.60
CA PRO A 131 -5.72 29.03 -11.91
C PRO A 131 -4.70 27.90 -11.91
N ALA A 132 -3.87 27.81 -12.97
CA ALA A 132 -2.89 26.76 -13.10
C ALA A 132 -1.83 26.83 -11.98
N VAL A 133 -1.34 25.67 -11.54
CA VAL A 133 -0.23 25.54 -10.59
C VAL A 133 0.99 24.99 -11.30
N SER A 134 2.17 25.49 -10.91
CA SER A 134 3.44 25.05 -11.49
C SER A 134 4.02 23.84 -10.76
N LYS A 135 4.58 22.89 -11.50
CA LYS A 135 5.38 21.79 -10.94
C LYS A 135 6.81 22.27 -10.61
N PRO A 136 7.49 21.70 -9.60
CA PRO A 136 7.01 20.61 -8.74
C PRO A 136 5.96 21.08 -7.73
N LEU A 137 4.90 20.28 -7.54
CA LEU A 137 3.92 20.55 -6.51
C LEU A 137 4.45 20.06 -5.17
N ASP A 138 4.33 20.90 -4.15
CA ASP A 138 4.52 20.52 -2.77
C ASP A 138 3.18 20.29 -2.04
N ARG A 139 3.26 19.77 -0.81
CA ARG A 139 2.08 19.53 0.02
C ARG A 139 1.26 20.80 0.28
N ALA A 140 1.93 21.96 0.42
CA ALA A 140 1.26 23.21 0.74
C ALA A 140 0.42 23.74 -0.44
N VAL A 141 0.90 23.55 -1.67
CA VAL A 141 0.16 23.90 -2.87
C VAL A 141 -1.10 23.04 -3.01
N ILE A 142 -0.97 21.72 -2.86
CA ILE A 142 -2.11 20.80 -2.96
C ILE A 142 -3.13 21.09 -1.87
N LYS A 143 -2.68 21.28 -0.62
CA LYS A 143 -3.52 21.65 0.52
C LYS A 143 -4.32 22.91 0.21
N ARG A 144 -3.67 23.98 -0.26
CA ARG A 144 -4.34 25.24 -0.62
C ARG A 144 -5.44 25.04 -1.67
N VAL A 145 -5.17 24.25 -2.72
CA VAL A 145 -6.17 23.96 -3.76
C VAL A 145 -7.39 23.25 -3.18
N VAL A 146 -7.16 22.28 -2.31
CA VAL A 146 -8.22 21.51 -1.63
C VAL A 146 -9.06 22.40 -0.72
N GLU A 147 -8.41 23.23 0.10
CA GLU A 147 -9.06 24.20 1.02
C GLU A 147 -9.89 25.24 0.25
N GLU A 148 -9.35 25.82 -0.82
CA GLU A 148 -10.06 26.80 -1.67
C GLU A 148 -11.32 26.22 -2.32
N GLN A 149 -11.32 24.92 -2.65
CA GLN A 149 -12.49 24.22 -3.18
C GLN A 149 -13.43 23.67 -2.10
N ARG A 150 -13.12 23.89 -0.81
CA ARG A 150 -13.89 23.39 0.35
C ARG A 150 -14.10 21.87 0.31
N LEU A 151 -13.10 21.17 -0.21
CA LEU A 151 -13.08 19.72 -0.28
C LEU A 151 -12.45 19.10 0.97
N ASP A 152 -12.08 19.92 1.94
CA ASP A 152 -11.70 19.43 3.25
C ASP A 152 -12.91 18.70 3.83
N PHE A 153 -12.90 17.41 3.62
CA PHE A 153 -13.73 16.56 4.44
C PHE A 153 -13.20 16.73 5.87
N PRO A 154 -14.04 16.82 6.90
CA PRO A 154 -13.56 16.86 8.27
C PRO A 154 -13.00 15.49 8.71
N VAL A 155 -12.31 14.78 7.83
CA VAL A 155 -11.29 13.83 8.21
C VAL A 155 -10.09 14.69 8.52
N SER A 156 -10.03 15.08 9.76
CA SER A 156 -8.93 15.79 10.40
C SER A 156 -7.64 14.98 10.24
N LEU A 157 -7.01 15.08 9.07
CA LEU A 157 -5.62 14.67 8.87
C LEU A 157 -4.63 15.75 9.33
N THR A 158 -5.17 16.85 9.84
CA THR A 158 -4.43 17.76 10.72
C THR A 158 -4.59 17.39 12.19
N LYS A 159 -5.41 16.42 12.57
CA LYS A 159 -5.37 15.86 13.90
C LYS A 159 -4.43 14.66 13.87
N GLN A 160 -3.17 14.97 14.09
CA GLN A 160 -2.21 14.00 14.56
C GLN A 160 -2.78 13.41 15.84
N VAL A 161 -2.90 12.10 15.88
CA VAL A 161 -3.22 11.40 17.13
C VAL A 161 -1.88 11.04 17.75
N GLU A 162 -1.67 11.45 18.98
CA GLU A 162 -0.50 11.02 19.73
C GLU A 162 -0.55 9.51 19.88
N LEU A 163 0.47 8.82 19.39
CA LEU A 163 0.53 7.36 19.40
C LEU A 163 0.46 6.80 20.82
N ASP A 164 1.11 7.46 21.78
CA ASP A 164 1.07 7.10 23.19
C ASP A 164 -0.37 7.12 23.73
N MET A 165 -1.15 8.16 23.42
CA MET A 165 -2.56 8.23 23.78
C MET A 165 -3.35 7.08 23.15
N ALA A 166 -3.18 6.84 21.85
CA ALA A 166 -3.89 5.79 21.13
C ALA A 166 -3.57 4.39 21.69
N LEU A 167 -2.33 4.16 22.13
CA LEU A 167 -1.91 2.92 22.79
C LEU A 167 -2.55 2.75 24.16
N ARG A 168 -2.53 3.79 24.99
CA ARG A 168 -3.13 3.78 26.34
C ARG A 168 -4.64 3.57 26.32
N GLU A 169 -5.31 4.20 25.39
CA GLU A 169 -6.77 4.10 25.22
C GLU A 169 -7.21 2.80 24.48
N GLY A 170 -6.25 2.01 24.01
CA GLY A 170 -6.54 0.75 23.31
C GLY A 170 -7.12 0.94 21.91
N TRP A 171 -6.91 2.09 21.28
CA TRP A 171 -7.44 2.39 19.95
C TRP A 171 -6.59 1.77 18.83
N VAL A 172 -5.39 1.28 19.12
CA VAL A 172 -4.52 0.67 18.11
C VAL A 172 -4.99 -0.76 17.79
N GLU A 173 -5.29 -0.99 16.53
CA GLU A 173 -5.62 -2.28 15.94
C GLU A 173 -4.74 -2.59 14.73
N PHE A 174 -4.73 -3.86 14.28
CA PHE A 174 -3.93 -4.27 13.13
C PHE A 174 -4.80 -4.77 12.00
N TRP A 175 -4.48 -4.29 10.79
CA TRP A 175 -5.12 -4.68 9.54
C TRP A 175 -4.20 -5.58 8.74
N TYR A 176 -4.76 -6.48 7.97
CA TYR A 176 -4.10 -7.58 7.31
C TYR A 176 -4.09 -7.39 5.80
N GLN A 177 -2.91 -7.43 5.17
CA GLN A 177 -2.78 -7.41 3.72
C GLN A 177 -2.13 -8.68 3.21
N PRO A 178 -2.79 -9.42 2.29
CA PRO A 178 -2.26 -10.68 1.73
C PRO A 178 -1.00 -10.48 0.91
N LYS A 179 -0.03 -11.40 1.06
CA LYS A 179 1.09 -11.63 0.16
C LYS A 179 0.77 -12.84 -0.72
N ILE A 180 0.81 -12.68 -2.04
CA ILE A 180 0.37 -13.66 -3.03
C ILE A 180 1.57 -14.25 -3.75
N ASP A 181 1.68 -15.59 -3.79
CA ASP A 181 2.62 -16.30 -4.67
C ASP A 181 2.22 -16.02 -6.13
N LEU A 182 3.06 -15.31 -6.86
CA LEU A 182 2.74 -14.86 -8.22
C LEU A 182 2.69 -16.03 -9.22
N LYS A 183 3.44 -17.10 -8.96
CA LYS A 183 3.48 -18.29 -9.81
C LYS A 183 2.31 -19.22 -9.53
N ARG A 184 2.04 -19.51 -8.24
CA ARG A 184 0.96 -20.42 -7.82
C ARG A 184 -0.39 -19.72 -7.70
N LYS A 185 -0.40 -18.39 -7.69
CA LYS A 185 -1.58 -17.56 -7.50
C LYS A 185 -2.33 -17.89 -6.20
N GLN A 186 -1.59 -18.11 -5.14
CA GLN A 186 -2.11 -18.52 -3.83
C GLN A 186 -1.60 -17.59 -2.73
N LEU A 187 -2.37 -17.51 -1.64
CA LEU A 187 -1.95 -16.83 -0.42
C LEU A 187 -0.69 -17.51 0.14
N SER A 188 0.36 -16.76 0.34
CA SER A 188 1.66 -17.23 0.83
C SER A 188 2.06 -16.62 2.17
N GLY A 189 1.49 -15.50 2.53
CA GLY A 189 1.77 -14.79 3.77
C GLY A 189 0.84 -13.61 3.95
N VAL A 190 1.04 -12.88 5.03
CA VAL A 190 0.24 -11.69 5.37
C VAL A 190 1.13 -10.67 6.04
N GLU A 191 0.92 -9.41 5.77
CA GLU A 191 1.54 -8.31 6.49
C GLU A 191 0.51 -7.56 7.33
N LEU A 192 0.93 -7.17 8.55
CA LEU A 192 0.13 -6.39 9.48
C LEU A 192 0.46 -4.91 9.38
N PHE A 193 -0.59 -4.10 9.31
CA PHE A 193 -0.49 -2.65 9.30
C PHE A 193 -1.26 -2.06 10.47
N ALA A 194 -0.59 -1.25 11.28
CA ALA A 194 -1.24 -0.55 12.38
C ALA A 194 -2.33 0.41 11.86
N ARG A 195 -3.41 0.51 12.61
CA ARG A 195 -4.48 1.49 12.45
C ARG A 195 -4.87 2.02 13.82
N VAL A 196 -5.35 3.23 13.87
CA VAL A 196 -5.96 3.78 15.08
C VAL A 196 -7.46 3.91 14.84
N ARG A 197 -8.26 3.23 15.66
CA ARG A 197 -9.73 3.38 15.69
C ARG A 197 -10.09 4.50 16.65
N HIS A 198 -10.01 5.73 16.16
CA HIS A 198 -10.35 6.88 16.99
C HIS A 198 -11.87 6.99 17.20
N PRO A 199 -12.36 7.26 18.42
CA PRO A 199 -13.81 7.30 18.72
C PRO A 199 -14.57 8.35 17.90
N GLU A 200 -13.95 9.48 17.61
CA GLU A 200 -14.57 10.58 16.85
C GLU A 200 -14.21 10.58 15.35
N HIS A 201 -13.03 10.00 14.99
CA HIS A 201 -12.47 10.15 13.65
C HIS A 201 -12.43 8.83 12.86
N GLY A 202 -12.97 7.75 13.43
CA GLY A 202 -13.00 6.43 12.77
C GLY A 202 -11.61 5.83 12.59
N ILE A 203 -11.38 5.12 11.49
CA ILE A 203 -10.11 4.42 11.21
C ILE A 203 -9.09 5.36 10.62
N MET A 204 -7.96 5.52 11.31
CA MET A 204 -6.85 6.39 10.93
C MET A 204 -5.64 5.57 10.45
N PRO A 205 -5.01 5.95 9.34
CA PRO A 205 -3.82 5.29 8.80
C PRO A 205 -2.55 5.64 9.59
N PRO A 206 -1.44 4.91 9.39
CA PRO A 206 -0.15 5.17 10.06
C PRO A 206 0.36 6.59 9.91
N SER A 207 0.17 7.23 8.75
CA SER A 207 0.57 8.63 8.51
C SER A 207 -0.04 9.63 9.50
N ALA A 208 -1.15 9.29 10.14
CA ALA A 208 -1.82 10.16 11.10
C ALA A 208 -1.20 10.13 12.50
N PHE A 209 -0.35 9.15 12.83
CA PHE A 209 0.21 8.99 14.17
C PHE A 209 1.71 8.63 14.20
N MET A 210 2.30 8.19 13.08
CA MET A 210 3.72 7.82 13.04
C MET A 210 4.66 9.04 12.97
N GLU A 211 4.24 10.14 12.33
CA GLU A 211 5.10 11.33 12.16
C GLU A 211 5.44 12.02 13.50
N THR A 212 4.59 11.85 14.51
CA THR A 212 4.74 12.45 15.85
C THR A 212 5.07 11.44 16.93
N ALA A 213 5.23 10.16 16.55
CA ALA A 213 5.54 9.10 17.50
C ALA A 213 6.94 9.28 18.09
N ASP A 214 7.03 9.27 19.41
CA ASP A 214 8.31 9.23 20.10
C ASP A 214 8.88 7.80 20.16
N ALA A 215 10.13 7.68 20.58
CA ALA A 215 10.83 6.40 20.61
C ALA A 215 10.17 5.36 21.53
N ASP A 216 9.57 5.78 22.63
CA ASP A 216 8.96 4.88 23.61
C ASP A 216 7.61 4.37 23.09
N SER A 217 6.83 5.23 22.44
CA SER A 217 5.59 4.85 21.76
C SER A 217 5.85 3.88 20.59
N LEU A 218 6.95 4.05 19.85
CA LEU A 218 7.35 3.12 18.79
C LEU A 218 7.73 1.75 19.35
N VAL A 219 8.41 1.69 20.49
CA VAL A 219 8.70 0.44 21.20
C VAL A 219 7.40 -0.24 21.63
N ALA A 220 6.49 0.48 22.23
CA ALA A 220 5.20 -0.04 22.69
C ALA A 220 4.32 -0.52 21.50
N LEU A 221 4.31 0.22 20.39
CA LEU A 221 3.62 -0.21 19.17
C LEU A 221 4.23 -1.50 18.59
N THR A 222 5.56 -1.59 18.56
CA THR A 222 6.28 -2.77 18.07
C THR A 222 5.98 -3.99 18.94
N GLU A 223 6.03 -3.86 20.25
CA GLU A 223 5.67 -4.93 21.18
C GLU A 223 4.22 -5.39 20.99
N LYS A 224 3.28 -4.42 20.91
CA LYS A 224 1.87 -4.71 20.66
C LYS A 224 1.67 -5.43 19.31
N SER A 225 2.36 -5.04 18.25
CA SER A 225 2.25 -5.69 16.94
C SER A 225 2.75 -7.13 16.96
N ILE A 226 3.83 -7.40 17.70
CA ILE A 226 4.39 -8.75 17.89
C ILE A 226 3.39 -9.63 18.67
N LEU A 227 2.87 -9.12 19.78
CA LEU A 227 1.89 -9.86 20.60
C LEU A 227 0.61 -10.16 19.82
N ASP A 228 0.11 -9.21 19.05
CA ASP A 228 -1.08 -9.41 18.21
C ASP A 228 -0.82 -10.41 17.07
N ALA A 229 0.35 -10.33 16.42
CA ALA A 229 0.76 -11.29 15.41
C ALA A 229 0.87 -12.73 15.99
N LEU A 230 1.48 -12.89 17.16
CA LEU A 230 1.60 -14.20 17.83
C LEU A 230 0.22 -14.76 18.21
N ASN A 231 -0.68 -13.93 18.73
CA ASN A 231 -2.06 -14.32 19.04
C ASN A 231 -2.82 -14.75 17.76
N THR A 232 -2.62 -14.02 16.67
CA THR A 232 -3.20 -14.34 15.37
C THR A 232 -2.63 -15.64 14.80
N CYS A 233 -1.31 -15.87 14.89
CA CYS A 233 -0.69 -17.14 14.51
C CYS A 233 -1.29 -18.32 15.30
N ARG A 234 -1.57 -18.14 16.58
CA ARG A 234 -2.22 -19.19 17.39
C ARG A 234 -3.60 -19.55 16.86
N LYS A 235 -4.45 -18.53 16.59
CA LYS A 235 -5.79 -18.75 16.02
C LYS A 235 -5.73 -19.42 14.64
N PHE A 236 -4.74 -19.07 13.81
CA PHE A 236 -4.54 -19.70 12.52
C PHE A 236 -4.08 -21.15 12.65
N SER A 237 -3.14 -21.42 13.54
CA SER A 237 -2.66 -22.80 13.81
C SER A 237 -3.79 -23.71 14.27
N GLU A 238 -4.68 -23.23 15.14
CA GLU A 238 -5.89 -23.95 15.59
C GLU A 238 -6.86 -24.23 14.42
N ALA A 239 -6.90 -23.35 13.43
CA ALA A 239 -7.68 -23.52 12.20
C ALA A 239 -6.96 -24.33 11.11
N GLY A 240 -5.76 -24.88 11.38
CA GLY A 240 -4.95 -25.63 10.41
C GLY A 240 -4.30 -24.73 9.31
N ILE A 241 -4.21 -23.43 9.56
CA ILE A 241 -3.65 -22.45 8.61
C ILE A 241 -2.25 -22.10 9.07
N ASN A 242 -1.25 -22.35 8.20
CA ASN A 242 0.15 -22.12 8.49
C ASN A 242 0.80 -21.25 7.42
N PHE A 243 0.90 -19.94 7.67
CA PHE A 243 1.72 -19.00 6.90
C PHE A 243 2.35 -17.97 7.84
N LYS A 244 3.48 -17.40 7.40
CA LYS A 244 4.18 -16.37 8.18
C LYS A 244 3.41 -15.05 8.16
N LEU A 245 3.34 -14.43 9.33
CA LEU A 245 2.94 -13.02 9.45
C LEU A 245 4.20 -12.16 9.41
N ALA A 246 4.11 -11.04 8.67
CA ALA A 246 5.13 -10.01 8.64
C ALA A 246 4.63 -8.76 9.37
N ILE A 247 5.52 -8.10 10.09
CA ILE A 247 5.27 -6.86 10.83
C ILE A 247 6.40 -5.89 10.62
N ASN A 248 6.06 -4.62 10.45
CA ASN A 248 7.03 -3.54 10.38
C ASN A 248 7.62 -3.27 11.76
N ALA A 249 8.93 -3.28 11.88
CA ALA A 249 9.62 -3.18 13.16
C ALA A 249 10.89 -2.32 13.03
N PRO A 250 10.85 -1.04 13.45
CA PRO A 250 12.04 -0.20 13.50
C PRO A 250 13.14 -0.86 14.34
N ILE A 251 14.36 -0.87 13.82
CA ILE A 251 15.48 -1.58 14.47
C ILE A 251 15.76 -1.08 15.88
N ASP A 252 15.62 0.23 16.11
CA ASP A 252 15.79 0.85 17.43
C ASP A 252 14.76 0.35 18.46
N ALA A 253 13.54 0.04 18.02
CA ALA A 253 12.52 -0.54 18.89
C ALA A 253 12.84 -1.99 19.22
N LEU A 254 13.35 -2.76 18.25
CA LEU A 254 13.73 -4.16 18.45
C LEU A 254 14.83 -4.34 19.50
N THR A 255 15.79 -3.41 19.56
CA THR A 255 16.89 -3.46 20.53
C THR A 255 16.46 -3.27 21.98
N LYS A 256 15.31 -2.62 22.19
CA LYS A 256 14.77 -2.32 23.53
C LYS A 256 13.82 -3.41 24.05
N LEU A 257 13.48 -4.41 23.22
CA LEU A 257 12.52 -5.46 23.57
C LEU A 257 13.24 -6.80 23.89
N ALA A 258 12.76 -7.50 24.91
CA ALA A 258 13.21 -8.86 25.20
C ALA A 258 12.52 -9.87 24.25
N LEU A 259 12.70 -9.69 22.93
CA LEU A 259 11.98 -10.44 21.89
C LEU A 259 12.00 -11.96 22.05
N PRO A 260 13.16 -12.62 22.32
CA PRO A 260 13.17 -14.07 22.51
C PRO A 260 12.27 -14.55 23.66
N ALA A 261 12.13 -13.75 24.73
CA ALA A 261 11.25 -14.07 25.86
C ALA A 261 9.78 -13.86 25.45
N ILE A 262 9.45 -12.72 24.83
CA ILE A 262 8.09 -12.41 24.37
C ILE A 262 7.59 -13.52 23.43
N VAL A 263 8.41 -13.94 22.47
CA VAL A 263 8.03 -14.97 21.50
C VAL A 263 7.88 -16.33 22.18
N ARG A 264 8.81 -16.73 23.02
CA ARG A 264 8.76 -18.03 23.73
C ARG A 264 7.49 -18.18 24.58
N GLU A 265 7.06 -17.10 25.22
CA GLU A 265 5.89 -17.09 26.10
C GLU A 265 4.56 -17.07 25.33
N ASN A 266 4.53 -16.43 24.15
CA ASN A 266 3.29 -16.15 23.44
C ASN A 266 3.12 -16.92 22.13
N ARG A 267 4.16 -17.60 21.60
CA ARG A 267 4.05 -18.35 20.34
C ARG A 267 3.07 -19.50 20.41
N PRO A 268 2.49 -19.91 19.27
CA PRO A 268 1.72 -21.16 19.19
C PRO A 268 2.53 -22.35 19.70
N ARG A 269 1.89 -23.26 20.44
CA ARG A 269 2.49 -24.52 20.91
C ARG A 269 2.43 -25.62 19.83
N SER A 270 2.54 -25.26 18.58
CA SER A 270 2.47 -26.15 17.44
C SER A 270 3.87 -26.39 16.87
N ASP A 271 4.22 -27.64 16.59
CA ASP A 271 5.48 -28.00 15.93
C ASP A 271 5.55 -27.44 14.50
N ASN A 272 4.40 -27.10 13.91
CA ASN A 272 4.27 -26.52 12.57
C ASN A 272 4.14 -24.99 12.56
N TRP A 273 4.51 -24.30 13.65
CA TRP A 273 4.49 -22.85 13.65
C TRP A 273 5.51 -22.30 12.64
N PRO A 274 5.08 -21.52 11.63
CA PRO A 274 5.98 -21.06 10.57
C PRO A 274 6.92 -19.94 10.98
N GLY A 275 6.73 -19.34 12.17
CA GLY A 275 7.48 -18.18 12.63
C GLY A 275 6.87 -16.85 12.24
N LEU A 276 7.57 -15.75 12.61
CA LEU A 276 7.25 -14.38 12.21
C LEU A 276 8.33 -13.82 11.30
N ILE A 277 7.99 -12.78 10.55
CA ILE A 277 8.94 -11.96 9.78
C ILE A 277 8.89 -10.55 10.36
N LEU A 278 10.06 -9.98 10.67
CA LEU A 278 10.22 -8.58 11.01
C LEU A 278 10.77 -7.87 9.78
N ASP A 279 9.96 -6.93 9.26
CA ASP A 279 10.33 -6.09 8.14
C ASP A 279 11.09 -4.88 8.69
N ILE A 280 12.38 -4.75 8.32
CA ILE A 280 13.27 -3.63 8.66
C ILE A 280 13.62 -2.86 7.39
N THR A 281 13.78 -1.55 7.48
CA THR A 281 14.02 -0.73 6.30
C THR A 281 15.45 -0.89 5.77
N GLU A 282 15.66 -0.59 4.49
CA GLU A 282 17.01 -0.54 3.90
C GLU A 282 17.93 0.44 4.65
N ASP A 283 17.38 1.58 5.08
CA ASP A 283 18.13 2.61 5.82
C ASP A 283 18.54 2.13 7.22
N ASP A 284 17.67 1.40 7.93
CA ASP A 284 18.00 0.77 9.21
C ASP A 284 19.20 -0.19 9.07
N ILE A 285 19.16 -1.03 8.03
CA ILE A 285 20.25 -1.98 7.74
C ILE A 285 21.55 -1.25 7.40
N ALA A 286 21.45 -0.21 6.56
CA ALA A 286 22.61 0.57 6.15
C ALA A 286 23.27 1.30 7.32
N SER A 287 22.51 1.66 8.34
CA SER A 287 22.99 2.37 9.53
C SER A 287 23.91 1.52 10.41
N ASP A 288 23.56 0.25 10.66
CA ASP A 288 24.37 -0.67 11.49
C ASP A 288 24.22 -2.15 11.12
N PHE A 289 25.10 -2.62 10.24
CA PHE A 289 25.17 -4.04 9.84
C PHE A 289 25.50 -4.99 11.01
N SER A 290 26.24 -4.52 12.00
CA SER A 290 26.63 -5.36 13.13
C SER A 290 25.43 -5.63 14.02
N LEU A 291 24.61 -4.62 14.24
CA LEU A 291 23.36 -4.73 14.98
C LEU A 291 22.37 -5.68 14.29
N VAL A 292 22.24 -5.59 12.96
CA VAL A 292 21.38 -6.51 12.19
C VAL A 292 21.82 -7.97 12.35
N ARG A 293 23.12 -8.24 12.32
CA ARG A 293 23.66 -9.59 12.54
C ARG A 293 23.42 -10.09 13.96
N GLU A 294 23.60 -9.23 14.95
CA GLU A 294 23.35 -9.57 16.35
C GLU A 294 21.87 -9.88 16.60
N LEU A 295 20.97 -9.03 16.11
CA LEU A 295 19.53 -9.25 16.19
C LEU A 295 19.12 -10.56 15.50
N HIS A 296 19.60 -10.81 14.29
CA HIS A 296 19.31 -12.05 13.59
C HIS A 296 19.73 -13.27 14.41
N ALA A 297 20.95 -13.29 14.94
CA ALA A 297 21.46 -14.41 15.74
C ALA A 297 20.63 -14.65 17.03
N GLN A 298 20.09 -13.58 17.62
CA GLN A 298 19.22 -13.68 18.80
C GLN A 298 17.82 -14.17 18.46
N LEU A 299 17.29 -13.82 17.29
CA LEU A 299 15.89 -14.00 16.90
C LEU A 299 15.64 -15.32 16.16
N GLU A 300 16.57 -15.76 15.33
CA GLU A 300 16.44 -16.97 14.51
C GLU A 300 16.09 -18.23 15.33
N PRO A 301 16.75 -18.51 16.51
CA PRO A 301 16.40 -19.67 17.33
C PRO A 301 14.96 -19.64 17.87
N SER A 302 14.36 -18.45 17.90
CA SER A 302 12.97 -18.26 18.35
C SER A 302 11.95 -18.34 17.20
N GLY A 303 12.40 -18.64 15.96
CA GLY A 303 11.54 -18.72 14.78
C GLY A 303 11.17 -17.35 14.18
N ILE A 304 11.95 -16.32 14.50
CA ILE A 304 11.77 -14.99 13.90
C ILE A 304 12.80 -14.81 12.78
N SER A 305 12.34 -14.38 11.62
CA SER A 305 13.16 -14.07 10.46
C SER A 305 13.15 -12.56 10.20
N LEU A 306 14.23 -12.04 9.59
CA LEU A 306 14.29 -10.65 9.14
C LEU A 306 14.02 -10.55 7.63
N ALA A 307 13.37 -9.48 7.21
CA ALA A 307 13.19 -9.10 5.81
C ALA A 307 13.59 -7.64 5.62
N ILE A 308 14.00 -7.30 4.40
CA ILE A 308 14.30 -5.92 4.05
C ILE A 308 13.10 -5.28 3.34
N ASP A 309 12.67 -4.15 3.85
CA ASP A 309 11.61 -3.34 3.24
C ASP A 309 12.19 -2.14 2.47
N ASP A 310 11.40 -1.63 1.51
CA ASP A 310 11.71 -0.49 0.65
C ASP A 310 13.05 -0.63 -0.10
N PHE A 311 13.48 -1.87 -0.44
CA PHE A 311 14.78 -2.13 -1.05
C PHE A 311 14.91 -1.47 -2.42
N GLY A 312 16.00 -0.72 -2.58
CA GLY A 312 16.35 0.04 -3.78
C GLY A 312 16.08 1.54 -3.68
N ARG A 313 15.47 2.03 -2.59
CA ARG A 313 15.32 3.48 -2.33
C ARG A 313 16.54 4.09 -1.65
N GLY A 314 17.21 3.30 -0.83
CA GLY A 314 18.35 3.72 -0.04
C GLY A 314 19.69 3.56 -0.79
N TYR A 315 20.77 3.70 -0.04
CA TYR A 315 22.14 3.60 -0.53
C TYR A 315 22.86 2.37 0.02
N LEU A 316 22.15 1.24 0.18
CA LEU A 316 22.79 0.01 0.64
C LEU A 316 23.79 -0.48 -0.42
N PRO A 317 25.10 -0.46 -0.18
CA PRO A 317 26.07 -0.90 -1.17
C PRO A 317 25.90 -2.39 -1.45
N LEU A 318 25.62 -2.76 -2.70
CA LEU A 318 25.44 -4.16 -3.10
C LEU A 318 26.60 -5.06 -2.66
N ALA A 319 27.83 -4.51 -2.63
CA ALA A 319 29.01 -5.22 -2.16
C ALA A 319 28.92 -5.64 -0.68
N ARG A 320 28.13 -4.93 0.12
CA ARG A 320 27.95 -5.23 1.55
C ARG A 320 26.81 -6.20 1.84
N LEU A 321 25.98 -6.55 0.86
CA LEU A 321 24.92 -7.53 1.05
C LEU A 321 25.42 -8.89 1.52
N GLN A 322 26.64 -9.28 1.12
CA GLN A 322 27.28 -10.51 1.60
C GLN A 322 27.66 -10.49 3.11
N GLU A 323 27.66 -9.30 3.73
CA GLU A 323 27.89 -9.14 5.17
C GLU A 323 26.61 -9.36 5.99
N LEU A 324 25.44 -9.33 5.32
CA LEU A 324 24.15 -9.52 5.98
C LEU A 324 23.94 -10.97 6.38
N PRO A 325 23.20 -11.21 7.47
CA PRO A 325 22.71 -12.53 7.79
C PRO A 325 21.67 -12.96 6.73
N HIS A 326 21.17 -14.19 6.83
CA HIS A 326 20.13 -14.67 5.94
C HIS A 326 18.81 -13.89 6.16
N LEU A 327 18.49 -12.99 5.23
CA LEU A 327 17.19 -12.33 5.16
C LEU A 327 16.24 -13.19 4.33
N VAL A 328 15.00 -13.32 4.76
CA VAL A 328 14.04 -14.24 4.09
C VAL A 328 13.30 -13.61 2.93
N GLU A 329 13.15 -12.28 2.93
CA GLU A 329 12.40 -11.52 1.92
C GLU A 329 13.08 -10.19 1.62
N PHE A 330 13.05 -9.80 0.33
CA PHE A 330 13.41 -8.47 -0.16
C PHE A 330 12.17 -7.86 -0.80
N LYS A 331 11.66 -6.77 -0.24
CA LYS A 331 10.49 -6.05 -0.76
C LYS A 331 10.96 -4.96 -1.73
N LEU A 332 10.58 -5.13 -3.00
CA LEU A 332 10.84 -4.15 -4.05
C LEU A 332 9.93 -2.94 -3.84
N ASP A 333 10.51 -1.76 -3.74
CA ASP A 333 9.74 -0.54 -3.58
C ASP A 333 8.73 -0.33 -4.74
N ARG A 334 7.58 0.23 -4.39
CA ARG A 334 6.51 0.52 -5.33
C ARG A 334 6.96 1.38 -6.52
N ALA A 335 7.93 2.30 -6.32
CA ALA A 335 8.41 3.16 -7.39
C ALA A 335 9.05 2.39 -8.55
N PHE A 336 9.61 1.20 -8.28
CA PHE A 336 10.14 0.31 -9.33
C PHE A 336 9.05 -0.58 -9.93
N VAL A 337 8.12 -1.03 -9.09
CA VAL A 337 7.06 -1.98 -9.45
C VAL A 337 6.01 -1.35 -10.36
N ALA A 338 5.59 -0.10 -10.07
CA ALA A 338 4.60 0.59 -10.86
C ALA A 338 5.07 0.78 -12.32
N ASP A 339 4.22 0.43 -13.28
CA ASP A 339 4.47 0.49 -14.73
C ASP A 339 5.67 -0.35 -15.22
N CYS A 340 6.18 -1.31 -14.44
CA CYS A 340 7.30 -2.17 -14.86
C CYS A 340 6.97 -3.02 -16.10
N ALA A 341 5.69 -3.25 -16.39
CA ALA A 341 5.26 -3.96 -17.59
C ALA A 341 5.48 -3.16 -18.88
N THR A 342 5.51 -1.85 -18.81
CA THR A 342 5.58 -0.95 -19.97
C THR A 342 6.87 -0.13 -20.03
N ASN A 343 7.55 0.03 -18.91
CA ASN A 343 8.79 0.79 -18.77
C ASN A 343 10.00 -0.14 -18.67
N GLN A 344 10.82 -0.19 -19.73
CA GLN A 344 12.00 -1.06 -19.79
C GLN A 344 13.03 -0.77 -18.68
N GLY A 345 13.22 0.52 -18.30
CA GLY A 345 14.13 0.89 -17.23
C GLY A 345 13.68 0.33 -15.87
N ARG A 346 12.40 0.47 -15.55
CA ARG A 346 11.83 -0.10 -14.32
C ARG A 346 11.85 -1.63 -14.33
N ALA A 347 11.53 -2.25 -15.48
CA ALA A 347 11.66 -3.70 -15.63
C ALA A 347 13.09 -4.19 -15.36
N ALA A 348 14.11 -3.49 -15.87
CA ALA A 348 15.51 -3.82 -15.64
C ALA A 348 15.90 -3.67 -14.16
N LEU A 349 15.43 -2.63 -13.48
CA LEU A 349 15.63 -2.42 -12.05
C LEU A 349 14.96 -3.54 -11.24
N CYS A 350 13.67 -3.82 -11.49
CA CYS A 350 12.96 -4.94 -10.84
C CYS A 350 13.73 -6.26 -11.02
N LYS A 351 14.17 -6.56 -12.25
CA LYS A 351 14.92 -7.79 -12.53
C LYS A 351 16.24 -7.84 -11.77
N SER A 352 16.93 -6.72 -11.66
CA SER A 352 18.19 -6.63 -10.90
C SER A 352 17.96 -6.91 -9.42
N VAL A 353 16.96 -6.30 -8.80
CA VAL A 353 16.60 -6.52 -7.40
C VAL A 353 16.16 -7.96 -7.15
N ILE A 354 15.34 -8.54 -8.02
CA ILE A 354 14.92 -9.94 -7.92
C ILE A 354 16.13 -10.88 -7.93
N ASN A 355 17.08 -10.64 -8.84
CA ASN A 355 18.30 -11.43 -8.91
C ASN A 355 19.16 -11.28 -7.64
N VAL A 356 19.26 -10.07 -7.09
CA VAL A 356 19.96 -9.81 -5.82
C VAL A 356 19.31 -10.60 -4.69
N ALA A 357 17.99 -10.53 -4.53
CA ALA A 357 17.26 -11.27 -3.51
C ALA A 357 17.54 -12.78 -3.62
N HIS A 358 17.45 -13.35 -4.82
CA HIS A 358 17.70 -14.77 -5.06
C HIS A 358 19.15 -15.17 -4.80
N ASN A 359 20.12 -14.32 -5.15
CA ASN A 359 21.53 -14.56 -4.85
C ASN A 359 21.84 -14.56 -3.35
N CYS A 360 21.03 -13.82 -2.55
CA CYS A 360 21.07 -13.86 -1.09
C CYS A 360 20.25 -15.01 -0.49
N GLY A 361 19.64 -15.88 -1.31
CA GLY A 361 18.77 -16.98 -0.85
C GLY A 361 17.40 -16.52 -0.35
N ALA A 362 17.03 -15.28 -0.59
CA ALA A 362 15.78 -14.67 -0.18
C ALA A 362 14.71 -14.70 -1.26
N ARG A 363 13.43 -14.53 -0.88
CA ARG A 363 12.33 -14.31 -1.81
C ARG A 363 12.23 -12.83 -2.19
N ALA A 364 11.91 -12.56 -3.45
CA ALA A 364 11.61 -11.22 -3.93
C ALA A 364 10.10 -10.95 -3.84
N ILE A 365 9.71 -9.80 -3.32
CA ILE A 365 8.31 -9.38 -3.19
C ILE A 365 8.10 -8.07 -3.94
N GLY A 366 7.23 -8.03 -4.93
CA GLY A 366 6.78 -6.78 -5.54
C GLY A 366 5.69 -6.12 -4.68
N VAL A 367 5.96 -4.91 -4.17
CA VAL A 367 5.01 -4.18 -3.31
C VAL A 367 4.28 -3.10 -4.11
N GLY A 368 3.03 -2.80 -3.71
CA GLY A 368 2.23 -1.76 -4.34
C GLY A 368 1.74 -2.11 -5.75
N ILE A 369 1.56 -3.38 -6.06
CA ILE A 369 1.02 -3.82 -7.35
C ILE A 369 -0.44 -3.41 -7.48
N GLU A 370 -0.76 -2.58 -8.48
CA GLU A 370 -2.13 -2.14 -8.78
C GLU A 370 -2.64 -2.66 -10.13
N GLN A 371 -1.74 -2.98 -11.05
CA GLN A 371 -2.09 -3.40 -12.39
C GLN A 371 -1.75 -4.88 -12.63
N ALA A 372 -2.66 -5.60 -13.30
CA ALA A 372 -2.44 -7.00 -13.65
C ALA A 372 -1.25 -7.18 -14.62
N ALA A 373 -0.96 -6.17 -15.44
CA ALA A 373 0.19 -6.18 -16.34
C ALA A 373 1.51 -6.22 -15.56
N ASP A 374 1.63 -5.41 -14.50
CA ASP A 374 2.83 -5.36 -13.66
C ASP A 374 3.01 -6.66 -12.87
N ALA A 375 1.91 -7.23 -12.33
CA ALA A 375 1.96 -8.53 -11.67
C ALA A 375 2.47 -9.64 -12.59
N ASN A 376 2.01 -9.65 -13.85
CA ASN A 376 2.45 -10.63 -14.83
C ASN A 376 3.91 -10.42 -15.25
N ALA A 377 4.33 -9.16 -15.44
CA ALA A 377 5.72 -8.84 -15.76
C ALA A 377 6.67 -9.25 -14.62
N LEU A 378 6.32 -8.95 -13.37
CA LEU A 378 7.07 -9.39 -12.19
C LEU A 378 7.17 -10.92 -12.10
N ALA A 379 6.07 -11.64 -12.32
CA ALA A 379 6.06 -13.11 -12.37
C ALA A 379 7.00 -13.67 -13.46
N GLN A 380 6.99 -13.05 -14.65
CA GLN A 380 7.90 -13.42 -15.75
C GLN A 380 9.36 -13.11 -15.44
N MET A 381 9.62 -12.03 -14.71
CA MET A 381 10.96 -11.69 -14.21
C MET A 381 11.43 -12.61 -13.06
N GLY A 382 10.55 -13.46 -12.53
CA GLY A 382 10.85 -14.42 -11.48
C GLY A 382 10.61 -13.90 -10.07
N CYS A 383 9.87 -12.81 -9.90
CA CYS A 383 9.43 -12.34 -8.58
C CYS A 383 8.55 -13.40 -7.92
N ASP A 384 8.81 -13.70 -6.65
CA ASP A 384 8.16 -14.80 -5.94
C ASP A 384 6.78 -14.42 -5.45
N LEU A 385 6.68 -13.26 -4.80
CA LEU A 385 5.45 -12.80 -4.18
C LEU A 385 5.04 -11.42 -4.72
N GLY A 386 3.75 -11.15 -4.63
CA GLY A 386 3.17 -9.84 -4.93
C GLY A 386 2.25 -9.38 -3.81
N GLN A 387 2.27 -8.07 -3.56
CA GLN A 387 1.40 -7.40 -2.61
C GLN A 387 0.93 -6.07 -3.19
N GLY A 388 -0.33 -5.73 -2.99
CA GLY A 388 -0.88 -4.47 -3.51
C GLY A 388 -2.38 -4.52 -3.71
N TYR A 389 -2.94 -3.39 -4.11
CA TYR A 389 -4.39 -3.20 -4.24
C TYR A 389 -5.01 -4.01 -5.40
N LEU A 390 -4.20 -4.48 -6.34
CA LEU A 390 -4.65 -5.47 -7.33
C LEU A 390 -5.22 -6.72 -6.66
N PHE A 391 -4.60 -7.17 -5.57
CA PHE A 391 -4.96 -8.38 -4.85
C PHE A 391 -5.97 -8.09 -3.74
N ALA A 392 -5.60 -7.22 -2.80
CA ALA A 392 -6.46 -6.73 -1.74
C ALA A 392 -5.87 -5.49 -1.07
N GLN A 393 -6.73 -4.61 -0.60
CA GLN A 393 -6.35 -3.58 0.36
C GLN A 393 -6.11 -4.19 1.74
N PRO A 394 -5.35 -3.54 2.65
CA PRO A 394 -5.35 -3.90 4.05
C PRO A 394 -6.79 -3.96 4.59
N MET A 395 -7.12 -4.99 5.36
CA MET A 395 -8.46 -5.21 5.87
C MET A 395 -8.46 -5.60 7.34
N ALA A 396 -9.55 -5.32 8.06
CA ALA A 396 -9.72 -5.71 9.45
C ALA A 396 -9.65 -7.23 9.66
N ALA A 397 -9.29 -7.67 10.86
CA ALA A 397 -9.09 -9.08 11.20
C ALA A 397 -10.30 -9.96 10.88
N GLU A 398 -11.52 -9.49 11.17
CA GLU A 398 -12.76 -10.24 10.94
C GLU A 398 -12.97 -10.54 9.46
N ARG A 399 -12.70 -9.55 8.60
CA ARG A 399 -12.82 -9.68 7.14
C ARG A 399 -11.77 -10.64 6.59
N PHE A 400 -10.54 -10.54 7.09
CA PHE A 400 -9.46 -11.45 6.69
C PHE A 400 -9.76 -12.89 7.11
N HIS A 401 -10.26 -13.11 8.34
CA HIS A 401 -10.67 -14.43 8.82
C HIS A 401 -11.86 -15.01 8.02
N ALA A 402 -12.81 -14.18 7.61
CA ALA A 402 -13.90 -14.61 6.73
C ALA A 402 -13.39 -15.09 5.37
N LEU A 403 -12.42 -14.37 4.78
CA LEU A 403 -11.77 -14.74 3.52
C LEU A 403 -11.07 -16.11 3.63
N LEU A 404 -10.36 -16.35 4.74
CA LEU A 404 -9.69 -17.63 4.98
C LEU A 404 -10.67 -18.78 5.13
N ARG A 405 -11.80 -18.61 5.85
CA ARG A 405 -12.84 -19.63 6.01
C ARG A 405 -13.47 -20.01 4.68
N GLN A 406 -13.85 -19.04 3.87
CA GLN A 406 -14.40 -19.30 2.54
C GLN A 406 -13.44 -20.09 1.63
N ARG A 407 -12.14 -19.91 1.82
CA ARG A 407 -11.13 -20.68 1.10
C ARG A 407 -11.03 -22.12 1.59
N ALA A 408 -11.11 -22.36 2.90
CA ALA A 408 -11.08 -23.71 3.48
C ALA A 408 -12.30 -24.54 3.04
N GLU A 409 -13.45 -23.91 2.83
CA GLU A 409 -14.70 -24.56 2.43
C GLU A 409 -14.78 -24.86 0.91
N ARG A 410 -13.89 -24.28 0.08
CA ARG A 410 -13.84 -24.60 -1.35
C ARG A 410 -12.97 -25.82 -1.58
N PRO A 411 -13.56 -27.00 -1.96
CA PRO A 411 -12.75 -28.18 -2.29
C PRO A 411 -11.78 -27.83 -3.43
N ALA A 412 -10.51 -28.24 -3.25
CA ALA A 412 -9.52 -28.16 -4.32
C ALA A 412 -10.11 -28.79 -5.58
N ARG A 413 -10.40 -27.99 -6.60
CA ARG A 413 -10.69 -28.54 -7.93
C ARG A 413 -9.45 -29.33 -8.35
N ARG A 414 -9.57 -30.65 -8.34
CA ARG A 414 -8.65 -31.56 -9.02
C ARG A 414 -8.80 -31.32 -10.52
N ASP A 415 -8.05 -30.40 -11.06
CA ASP A 415 -7.73 -30.43 -12.48
C ASP A 415 -6.59 -31.46 -12.65
N ALA A 416 -6.99 -32.73 -12.70
CA ALA A 416 -6.15 -33.74 -13.28
C ALA A 416 -6.20 -33.55 -14.81
N PRO A 417 -5.07 -33.43 -15.52
CA PRO A 417 -5.08 -33.58 -16.97
C PRO A 417 -5.41 -35.04 -17.29
N ALA A 418 -6.51 -35.25 -17.99
CA ALA A 418 -6.75 -36.49 -18.67
C ALA A 418 -5.69 -36.62 -19.78
N PHE A 419 -4.70 -37.47 -19.56
CA PHE A 419 -3.96 -38.07 -20.64
C PHE A 419 -4.91 -39.07 -21.32
N VAL A 420 -5.30 -38.81 -22.54
CA VAL A 420 -5.84 -39.81 -23.45
C VAL A 420 -4.80 -40.00 -24.54
N GLU A 421 -4.51 -41.25 -24.80
CA GLU A 421 -3.60 -41.93 -25.69
C GLU A 421 -3.31 -41.25 -27.02
#